data_b7fc98a7e44496bc8205318798711154
#
_entry.id   b7fc98a7e44496bc8205318798711154
#
_cell.length_a   1.000
_cell.length_b   1.000
_cell.length_c   1.000
_cell.angle_alpha   90.00
_cell.angle_beta   90.00
_cell.angle_gamma   90.00
#
_symmetry.space_group_name_H-M   'P 1'
#
loop_
_entity.id
_entity.type
_entity.pdbx_description
1 polymer ?
#
loop_
_entity_poly.entity_id
_entity_poly.type
_entity_poly.pdbx_seq_one_letter_code
_entity_poly.pdbx_strand_id
1 'polypeptide(L)'
;MDKNSAKQLMIQTEAELKDQFARLDDIALYNQKKVLDAYKNQAIQARHMFGTTGYGYDDIGRDTLCRLYADVFHAESAIVSPNIVSGTHALTLMLFGVLRPGDKLLAVSGMP
;
A
#
# COMPACT_ATOMS: atom_id res chain seq x y z
N MET A 1 31.20 -22.07 14.12
CA MET A 1 31.12 -20.77 14.81
C MET A 1 30.46 -21.01 16.17
N ASP A 2 31.15 -20.66 17.25
CA ASP A 2 30.59 -20.82 18.59
C ASP A 2 29.42 -19.87 18.83
N LYS A 3 28.42 -20.28 19.66
CA LYS A 3 27.22 -19.47 19.97
C LYS A 3 27.58 -18.08 20.53
N ASN A 4 28.67 -17.96 21.27
CA ASN A 4 29.12 -16.69 21.82
C ASN A 4 29.67 -15.76 20.71
N SER A 5 30.43 -16.28 19.77
CA SER A 5 30.93 -15.51 18.62
C SER A 5 29.78 -15.00 17.71
N ALA A 6 28.75 -15.82 17.49
CA ALA A 6 27.57 -15.44 16.73
C ALA A 6 26.80 -14.30 17.42
N LYS A 7 26.62 -14.40 18.74
CA LYS A 7 25.93 -13.36 19.53
C LYS A 7 26.70 -12.04 19.54
N GLN A 8 28.03 -12.09 19.69
CA GLN A 8 28.86 -10.89 19.63
C GLN A 8 28.80 -10.22 18.27
N LEU A 9 28.88 -10.99 17.18
CA LEU A 9 28.74 -10.45 15.83
C LEU A 9 27.39 -9.78 15.59
N MET A 10 26.30 -10.39 16.08
CA MET A 10 24.95 -9.81 15.99
C MET A 10 24.88 -8.47 16.72
N ILE A 11 25.35 -8.39 17.96
CA ILE A 11 25.34 -7.16 18.76
C ILE A 11 26.17 -6.05 18.08
N GLN A 12 27.34 -6.40 17.56
CA GLN A 12 28.18 -5.46 16.85
C GLN A 12 27.49 -4.94 15.57
N THR A 13 26.91 -5.83 14.79
CA THR A 13 26.20 -5.46 13.55
C THR A 13 24.99 -4.57 13.84
N GLU A 14 24.21 -4.88 14.88
CA GLU A 14 23.09 -4.04 15.33
C GLU A 14 23.56 -2.64 15.74
N ALA A 15 24.68 -2.56 16.44
CA ALA A 15 25.25 -1.26 16.85
C ALA A 15 25.73 -0.44 15.63
N GLU A 16 26.36 -1.07 14.66
CA GLU A 16 26.79 -0.42 13.41
C GLU A 16 25.62 0.05 12.53
N LEU A 17 24.48 -0.64 12.58
CA LEU A 17 23.28 -0.33 11.81
C LEU A 17 22.26 0.56 12.55
N LYS A 18 22.56 1.00 13.76
CA LYS A 18 21.62 1.75 14.61
C LYS A 18 21.00 2.95 13.91
N ASP A 19 21.81 3.74 13.21
CA ASP A 19 21.32 4.94 12.49
C ASP A 19 20.43 4.58 11.29
N GLN A 20 20.73 3.44 10.64
CA GLN A 20 19.91 2.91 9.56
C GLN A 20 18.54 2.48 10.09
N PHE A 21 18.50 1.77 11.21
CA PHE A 21 17.26 1.34 11.85
C PHE A 21 16.43 2.54 12.32
N ALA A 22 17.05 3.53 12.97
CA ALA A 22 16.36 4.75 13.38
C ALA A 22 15.69 5.46 12.20
N ARG A 23 16.38 5.56 11.06
CA ARG A 23 15.81 6.13 9.84
C ARG A 23 14.61 5.32 9.31
N LEU A 24 14.69 4.00 9.36
CA LEU A 24 13.58 3.13 8.96
C LEU A 24 12.38 3.26 9.90
N ASP A 25 12.63 3.41 11.20
CA ASP A 25 11.59 3.63 12.21
C ASP A 25 10.88 4.96 12.00
N ASP A 26 11.60 6.03 11.66
CA ASP A 26 11.00 7.34 11.33
C ASP A 26 10.09 7.23 10.08
N ILE A 27 10.54 6.53 9.04
CA ILE A 27 9.76 6.29 7.83
C ILE A 27 8.51 5.45 8.16
N ALA A 28 8.66 4.41 8.97
CA ALA A 28 7.56 3.54 9.39
C ALA A 28 6.53 4.33 10.20
N LEU A 29 6.98 5.15 11.16
CA LEU A 29 6.11 6.00 11.98
C LEU A 29 5.33 7.01 11.12
N TYR A 30 6.00 7.67 10.18
CA TYR A 30 5.36 8.60 9.26
C TYR A 30 4.24 7.91 8.45
N ASN A 31 4.54 6.75 7.86
CA ASN A 31 3.56 6.01 7.07
C ASN A 31 2.43 5.45 7.93
N GLN A 32 2.71 4.96 9.13
CA GLN A 32 1.71 4.49 10.07
C GLN A 32 0.74 5.61 10.45
N LYS A 33 1.26 6.80 10.76
CA LYS A 33 0.44 7.98 11.05
C LYS A 33 -0.46 8.34 9.86
N LYS A 34 0.09 8.37 8.66
CA LYS A 34 -0.67 8.67 7.43
C LYS A 34 -1.86 7.72 7.25
N VAL A 35 -1.64 6.42 7.44
CA VAL A 35 -2.70 5.41 7.35
C VAL A 35 -3.75 5.61 8.45
N LEU A 36 -3.33 5.82 9.71
CA LEU A 36 -4.25 6.04 10.82
C LEU A 36 -5.09 7.32 10.64
N ASP A 37 -4.50 8.37 10.11
CA ASP A 37 -5.23 9.61 9.83
C ASP A 37 -6.29 9.38 8.73
N ALA A 38 -5.97 8.61 7.68
CA ALA A 38 -6.95 8.23 6.66
C ALA A 38 -8.11 7.38 7.25
N TYR A 39 -7.82 6.45 8.16
CA TYR A 39 -8.85 5.69 8.89
C TYR A 39 -9.79 6.60 9.68
N LYS A 40 -9.24 7.61 10.34
CA LYS A 40 -10.03 8.61 11.09
C LYS A 40 -10.87 9.48 10.15
N ASN A 41 -10.27 9.99 9.08
CA ASN A 41 -10.92 10.83 8.08
C ASN A 41 -12.12 10.11 7.45
N GLN A 42 -11.99 8.83 7.14
CA GLN A 42 -13.06 7.99 6.59
C GLN A 42 -14.01 7.43 7.66
N ALA A 43 -13.81 7.77 8.94
CA ALA A 43 -14.63 7.32 10.08
C ALA A 43 -14.85 5.80 10.06
N ILE A 44 -13.79 5.01 9.87
CA ILE A 44 -13.86 3.55 9.79
C ILE A 44 -14.45 2.98 11.09
N GLN A 45 -15.43 2.09 10.96
CA GLN A 45 -16.16 1.45 12.05
C GLN A 45 -16.39 -0.03 11.76
N ALA A 46 -16.80 -0.79 12.77
CA ALA A 46 -17.08 -2.22 12.65
C ALA A 46 -18.08 -2.56 11.52
N ARG A 47 -19.05 -1.68 11.25
CA ARG A 47 -20.03 -1.88 10.16
C ARG A 47 -19.39 -2.00 8.77
N HIS A 48 -18.22 -1.40 8.55
CA HIS A 48 -17.50 -1.50 7.26
C HIS A 48 -16.81 -2.87 7.06
N MET A 49 -16.72 -3.67 8.13
CA MET A 49 -16.13 -5.01 8.11
C MET A 49 -17.16 -6.13 7.96
N PHE A 50 -18.45 -5.80 7.93
CA PHE A 50 -19.49 -6.81 7.74
C PHE A 50 -19.54 -7.26 6.27
N GLY A 51 -19.86 -8.55 6.09
CA GLY A 51 -20.06 -9.10 4.75
C GLY A 51 -21.26 -8.45 4.04
N THR A 52 -21.14 -8.36 2.71
CA THR A 52 -22.19 -7.86 1.83
C THR A 52 -22.60 -8.93 0.83
N THR A 53 -23.63 -8.66 0.02
CA THR A 53 -24.06 -9.57 -1.04
C THR A 53 -23.02 -9.75 -2.16
N GLY A 54 -22.05 -8.84 -2.26
CA GLY A 54 -21.03 -8.84 -3.32
C GLY A 54 -21.51 -8.32 -4.68
N TYR A 55 -22.80 -7.99 -4.83
CA TYR A 55 -23.37 -7.47 -6.09
C TYR A 55 -23.09 -5.96 -6.32
N GLY A 56 -22.40 -5.30 -5.41
CA GLY A 56 -22.00 -3.92 -5.58
C GLY A 56 -23.06 -2.87 -5.26
N TYR A 57 -24.20 -3.28 -4.73
CA TYR A 57 -25.25 -2.37 -4.24
C TYR A 57 -25.05 -2.15 -2.75
N ASP A 58 -24.97 -0.88 -2.33
CA ASP A 58 -24.83 -0.48 -0.93
C ASP A 58 -23.67 -1.14 -0.16
N ASP A 59 -22.56 -1.41 -0.87
CA ASP A 59 -21.35 -1.98 -0.25
C ASP A 59 -20.52 -0.87 0.39
N ILE A 60 -20.96 -0.45 1.58
CA ILE A 60 -20.28 0.61 2.33
C ILE A 60 -18.81 0.29 2.66
N GLY A 61 -18.48 -0.99 2.87
CA GLY A 61 -17.11 -1.44 3.16
C GLY A 61 -16.21 -1.22 1.96
N ARG A 62 -16.60 -1.70 0.78
CA ARG A 62 -15.86 -1.56 -0.46
C ARG A 62 -15.69 -0.08 -0.85
N ASP A 63 -16.78 0.68 -0.83
CA ASP A 63 -16.76 2.08 -1.25
C ASP A 63 -15.92 2.93 -0.31
N THR A 64 -15.97 2.65 0.99
CA THR A 64 -15.12 3.31 1.98
C THR A 64 -13.65 2.90 1.85
N LEU A 65 -13.37 1.62 1.49
CA LEU A 65 -12.02 1.15 1.22
C LEU A 65 -11.39 1.91 0.03
N CYS A 66 -12.15 2.12 -1.04
CA CYS A 66 -11.69 2.91 -2.18
C CYS A 66 -11.34 4.35 -1.77
N ARG A 67 -12.19 5.01 -0.96
CA ARG A 67 -11.90 6.36 -0.43
C ARG A 67 -10.69 6.37 0.51
N LEU A 68 -10.54 5.34 1.34
CA LEU A 68 -9.39 5.19 2.23
C LEU A 68 -8.08 5.12 1.43
N TYR A 69 -8.04 4.31 0.38
CA TYR A 69 -6.87 4.23 -0.50
C TYR A 69 -6.59 5.55 -1.22
N ALA A 70 -7.61 6.22 -1.73
CA ALA A 70 -7.46 7.53 -2.34
C ALA A 70 -6.82 8.54 -1.35
N ASP A 71 -7.29 8.56 -0.10
CA ASP A 71 -6.77 9.42 0.97
C ASP A 71 -5.31 9.10 1.30
N VAL A 72 -4.96 7.82 1.52
CA VAL A 72 -3.58 7.37 1.81
C VAL A 72 -2.60 7.73 0.70
N PHE A 73 -3.01 7.63 -0.56
CA PHE A 73 -2.14 7.89 -1.72
C PHE A 73 -2.29 9.29 -2.30
N HIS A 74 -3.09 10.16 -1.66
CA HIS A 74 -3.37 11.53 -2.11
C HIS A 74 -3.87 11.58 -3.56
N ALA A 75 -4.71 10.61 -3.92
CA ALA A 75 -5.35 10.50 -5.22
C ALA A 75 -6.80 11.02 -5.16
N GLU A 76 -7.33 11.48 -6.29
CA GLU A 76 -8.73 11.89 -6.40
C GLU A 76 -9.70 10.71 -6.16
N SER A 77 -9.32 9.54 -6.67
CA SER A 77 -10.09 8.30 -6.48
C SER A 77 -9.18 7.07 -6.54
N ALA A 78 -9.69 5.94 -6.06
CA ALA A 78 -9.02 4.64 -6.15
C ALA A 78 -10.04 3.54 -6.44
N ILE A 79 -9.59 2.48 -7.09
CA ILE A 79 -10.36 1.26 -7.29
C ILE A 79 -9.66 0.13 -6.55
N VAL A 80 -10.32 -0.39 -5.51
CA VAL A 80 -9.83 -1.52 -4.72
C VAL A 80 -10.91 -2.60 -4.73
N SER A 81 -10.60 -3.75 -5.32
CA SER A 81 -11.58 -4.81 -5.49
C SER A 81 -10.91 -6.18 -5.56
N PRO A 82 -11.50 -7.23 -4.97
CA PRO A 82 -11.03 -8.61 -5.15
C PRO A 82 -11.16 -9.10 -6.60
N ASN A 83 -11.93 -8.41 -7.43
CA ASN A 83 -12.03 -8.70 -8.87
C ASN A 83 -10.77 -8.29 -9.64
N ILE A 84 -9.89 -7.47 -9.05
CA ILE A 84 -8.54 -7.20 -9.57
C ILE A 84 -7.62 -8.28 -9.03
N VAL A 85 -7.54 -9.40 -9.73
CA VAL A 85 -6.98 -10.66 -9.24
C VAL A 85 -5.45 -10.70 -9.18
N SER A 86 -4.74 -9.71 -9.75
CA SER A 86 -3.27 -9.66 -9.76
C SER A 86 -2.75 -8.26 -10.04
N GLY A 87 -1.46 -8.04 -9.75
CA GLY A 87 -0.78 -6.80 -10.12
C GLY A 87 -0.76 -6.56 -11.64
N THR A 88 -0.58 -7.61 -12.44
CA THR A 88 -0.65 -7.54 -13.90
C THR A 88 -2.04 -7.08 -14.37
N HIS A 89 -3.11 -7.58 -13.74
CA HIS A 89 -4.47 -7.13 -14.02
C HIS A 89 -4.66 -5.66 -13.67
N ALA A 90 -4.16 -5.20 -12.53
CA ALA A 90 -4.21 -3.79 -12.14
C ALA A 90 -3.48 -2.88 -13.16
N LEU A 91 -2.26 -3.27 -13.58
CA LEU A 91 -1.50 -2.54 -14.61
C LEU A 91 -2.25 -2.51 -15.95
N THR A 92 -2.85 -3.62 -16.36
CA THR A 92 -3.64 -3.71 -17.59
C THR A 92 -4.85 -2.78 -17.56
N LEU A 93 -5.59 -2.76 -16.44
CA LEU A 93 -6.73 -1.87 -16.25
C LEU A 93 -6.30 -0.40 -16.34
N MET A 94 -5.20 -0.04 -15.68
CA MET A 94 -4.66 1.31 -15.71
C MET A 94 -4.26 1.73 -17.15
N LEU A 95 -3.47 0.90 -17.83
CA LEU A 95 -2.98 1.21 -19.18
C LEU A 95 -4.13 1.31 -20.20
N PHE A 96 -5.03 0.33 -20.20
CA PHE A 96 -6.18 0.32 -21.14
C PHE A 96 -7.24 1.37 -20.80
N GLY A 97 -7.26 1.85 -19.56
CA GLY A 97 -8.12 2.95 -19.16
C GLY A 97 -7.72 4.28 -19.81
N VAL A 98 -6.43 4.50 -20.06
CA VAL A 98 -5.89 5.78 -20.55
C VAL A 98 -5.28 5.71 -21.95
N LEU A 99 -4.82 4.55 -22.41
CA LEU A 99 -4.16 4.37 -23.70
C LEU A 99 -5.09 3.74 -24.76
N ARG A 100 -4.85 4.09 -26.01
CA ARG A 100 -5.51 3.51 -27.20
C ARG A 100 -4.45 2.92 -28.13
N PRO A 101 -4.82 2.01 -29.03
CA PRO A 101 -3.89 1.49 -30.06
C PRO A 101 -3.25 2.63 -30.85
N GLY A 102 -1.91 2.66 -30.86
CA GLY A 102 -1.12 3.73 -31.50
C GLY A 102 -0.60 4.81 -30.56
N ASP A 103 -1.07 4.89 -29.32
CA ASP A 103 -0.54 5.80 -28.32
C ASP A 103 0.89 5.40 -27.93
N LYS A 104 1.69 6.39 -27.52
CA LYS A 104 3.08 6.19 -27.13
C LYS A 104 3.21 6.16 -25.62
N LEU A 105 3.84 5.12 -25.10
CA LEU A 105 4.24 4.99 -23.71
C LEU A 105 5.74 5.26 -23.55
N LEU A 106 6.12 6.25 -22.77
CA LEU A 106 7.52 6.57 -22.48
C LEU A 106 7.92 6.08 -21.10
N ALA A 107 8.88 5.16 -21.04
CA ALA A 107 9.49 4.71 -19.79
C ALA A 107 10.66 5.64 -19.41
N VAL A 108 10.39 6.60 -18.51
CA VAL A 108 11.38 7.62 -18.11
C VAL A 108 12.48 7.08 -17.19
N SER A 109 12.26 5.98 -16.52
CA SER A 109 13.22 5.32 -15.61
C SER A 109 14.00 4.18 -16.27
N GLY A 110 13.83 3.96 -17.56
CA GLY A 110 14.38 2.83 -18.30
C GLY A 110 13.36 1.73 -18.56
N MET A 111 13.72 0.80 -19.43
CA MET A 111 12.86 -0.37 -19.69
C MET A 111 12.84 -1.30 -18.48
N PRO A 112 11.70 -1.84 -18.10
CA PRO A 112 11.58 -2.83 -17.03
C PRO A 112 12.24 -4.15 -17.38
#